data_b6cb9161a1953eee78fae223c1bf4a19
#
_entry.id   b6cb9161a1953eee78fae223c1bf4a19
#
_cell.length_a   1.000
_cell.length_b   1.000
_cell.length_c   1.000
_cell.angle_alpha   90.00
_cell.angle_beta   90.00
_cell.angle_gamma   90.00
#
_symmetry.space_group_name_H-M   'P 1'
#
loop_
_entity.id
_entity.type
_entity.pdbx_description
1 polymer ?
#
loop_
_entity_poly.entity_id
_entity_poly.type
_entity_poly.pdbx_seq_one_letter_code
_entity_poly.pdbx_strand_id
1 'polypeptide(L)'
;RKNARTLRKEMTRQERHLWYDFLKNLPQTVHRQKMIGNFIVDFYIPSCKLVIELDGAQHTEPQAAEYDAHRTAYLQSIGCRVLRYGNNELDTNFAGVCEDILQKIG
;
A
#
# COMPACT_ATOMS: atom_id res chain seq x y z
N ARG A 1 -24.46 1.20 -0.97
CA ARG A 1 -23.27 1.94 -0.68
C ARG A 1 -22.31 1.13 0.18
N LYS A 2 -21.06 1.17 -0.16
CA LYS A 2 -20.08 0.34 0.50
C LYS A 2 -19.38 1.11 1.61
N ASN A 3 -19.07 0.42 2.69
CA ASN A 3 -18.26 0.97 3.76
C ASN A 3 -16.87 0.31 3.73
N ALA A 4 -16.02 0.67 4.67
CA ALA A 4 -14.67 0.16 4.71
C ALA A 4 -14.63 -1.36 4.76
N ARG A 5 -15.55 -1.93 5.51
CA ARG A 5 -15.58 -3.38 5.69
C ARG A 5 -15.89 -4.10 4.39
N THR A 6 -16.88 -3.60 3.65
CA THR A 6 -17.23 -4.25 2.39
C THR A 6 -16.21 -4.00 1.31
N LEU A 7 -15.41 -2.94 1.44
CA LEU A 7 -14.36 -2.65 0.47
C LEU A 7 -13.10 -3.47 0.73
N ARG A 8 -12.94 -3.97 1.94
CA ARG A 8 -11.81 -4.83 2.26
C ARG A 8 -12.00 -6.16 1.62
N LYS A 9 -11.06 -6.53 0.80
CA LYS A 9 -11.06 -7.81 0.11
C LYS A 9 -10.01 -8.71 0.73
N GLU A 10 -10.08 -9.96 0.37
CA GLU A 10 -8.98 -10.84 0.70
C GLU A 10 -7.73 -10.34 0.00
N MET A 11 -6.61 -10.56 0.65
CA MET A 11 -5.34 -10.13 0.08
C MET A 11 -5.05 -10.88 -1.21
N THR A 12 -4.49 -10.17 -2.16
CA THR A 12 -3.99 -10.82 -3.38
C THR A 12 -2.78 -11.68 -3.04
N ARG A 13 -2.36 -12.48 -4.02
CA ARG A 13 -1.17 -13.31 -3.84
C ARG A 13 0.04 -12.45 -3.50
N GLN A 14 0.20 -11.33 -4.19
CA GLN A 14 1.34 -10.44 -3.96
C GLN A 14 1.25 -9.78 -2.60
N GLU A 15 0.06 -9.38 -2.18
CA GLU A 15 -0.11 -8.81 -0.85
C GLU A 15 0.22 -9.82 0.23
N ARG A 16 -0.23 -11.07 0.06
CA ARG A 16 0.11 -12.11 1.01
C ARG A 16 1.60 -12.36 1.07
N HIS A 17 2.26 -12.36 -0.09
CA HIS A 17 3.70 -12.58 -0.14
C HIS A 17 4.43 -11.49 0.65
N LEU A 18 4.08 -10.22 0.39
CA LEU A 18 4.73 -9.13 1.09
C LEU A 18 4.43 -9.14 2.58
N TRP A 19 3.20 -9.48 2.95
CA TRP A 19 2.82 -9.51 4.35
C TRP A 19 3.49 -10.65 5.11
N TYR A 20 3.29 -11.88 4.66
CA TYR A 20 3.75 -13.03 5.43
C TYR A 20 5.26 -13.20 5.42
N ASP A 21 5.90 -12.85 4.31
CA ASP A 21 7.33 -13.08 4.19
C ASP A 21 8.17 -11.88 4.58
N PHE A 22 7.56 -10.74 4.85
CA PHE A 22 8.32 -9.56 5.17
C PHE A 22 7.65 -8.66 6.21
N LEU A 23 6.53 -8.05 5.88
CA LEU A 23 6.00 -6.96 6.70
C LEU A 23 5.62 -7.39 8.12
N LYS A 24 5.02 -8.56 8.26
CA LYS A 24 4.57 -8.99 9.58
C LYS A 24 5.74 -9.25 10.52
N ASN A 25 6.95 -9.43 9.99
CA ASN A 25 8.12 -9.71 10.80
C ASN A 25 8.92 -8.46 11.15
N LEU A 26 8.47 -7.29 10.71
CA LEU A 26 9.14 -6.04 11.06
C LEU A 26 8.90 -5.70 12.52
N PRO A 27 9.87 -5.00 13.16
CA PRO A 27 9.64 -4.54 14.53
C PRO A 27 8.55 -3.50 14.63
N GLN A 28 8.32 -2.74 13.55
CA GLN A 28 7.26 -1.74 13.54
C GLN A 28 5.90 -2.40 13.38
N THR A 29 4.88 -1.78 13.97
CA THR A 29 3.52 -2.22 13.75
C THR A 29 3.11 -1.88 12.33
N VAL A 30 2.55 -2.86 11.62
CA VAL A 30 2.06 -2.68 10.26
C VAL A 30 0.59 -3.06 10.24
N HIS A 31 -0.25 -2.16 9.74
CA HIS A 31 -1.67 -2.42 9.58
C HIS A 31 -1.96 -2.80 8.13
N ARG A 32 -2.81 -3.80 7.96
CA ARG A 32 -3.25 -4.23 6.64
C ARG A 32 -4.60 -3.59 6.35
N GLN A 33 -4.78 -3.16 5.11
CA GLN A 33 -6.06 -2.63 4.64
C GLN A 33 -6.62 -1.62 5.62
N LYS A 34 -5.82 -0.61 5.87
CA LYS A 34 -6.14 0.42 6.85
C LYS A 34 -6.95 1.53 6.21
N MET A 35 -8.01 1.94 6.89
CA MET A 35 -8.79 3.09 6.47
C MET A 35 -8.10 4.36 6.95
N ILE A 36 -7.78 5.24 6.03
CA ILE A 36 -7.21 6.55 6.33
C ILE A 36 -8.09 7.58 5.64
N GLY A 37 -8.78 8.40 6.45
CA GLY A 37 -9.81 9.26 5.90
C GLY A 37 -10.88 8.39 5.25
N ASN A 38 -11.17 8.66 3.99
CA ASN A 38 -12.14 7.89 3.23
C ASN A 38 -11.50 6.86 2.31
N PHE A 39 -10.19 6.62 2.48
CA PHE A 39 -9.45 5.74 1.58
C PHE A 39 -8.95 4.52 2.34
N ILE A 40 -8.92 3.39 1.66
CA ILE A 40 -8.33 2.17 2.22
C ILE A 40 -6.97 1.99 1.55
N VAL A 41 -5.94 1.84 2.37
CA VAL A 41 -4.59 1.59 1.87
C VAL A 41 -4.21 0.13 2.16
N ASP A 42 -3.35 -0.42 1.31
CA ASP A 42 -3.00 -1.83 1.44
C ASP A 42 -2.25 -2.10 2.74
N PHE A 43 -1.24 -1.30 3.03
CA PHE A 43 -0.45 -1.43 4.26
C PHE A 43 -0.10 -0.04 4.80
N TYR A 44 -0.06 0.08 6.12
CA TYR A 44 0.27 1.34 6.75
C TYR A 44 1.16 1.10 7.96
N ILE A 45 2.24 1.85 8.05
CA ILE A 45 3.17 1.81 9.18
C ILE A 45 3.06 3.14 9.92
N PRO A 46 2.34 3.19 11.05
CA PRO A 46 2.07 4.48 11.72
C PRO A 46 3.31 5.19 12.22
N SER A 47 4.31 4.45 12.69
CA SER A 47 5.47 5.06 13.32
C SER A 47 6.22 6.00 12.38
N CYS A 48 6.18 5.75 11.08
CA CYS A 48 6.82 6.60 10.09
C CYS A 48 5.84 7.12 9.05
N LYS A 49 4.54 6.92 9.28
CA LYS A 49 3.47 7.38 8.40
C LYS A 49 3.69 6.93 6.96
N LEU A 50 4.04 5.67 6.80
CA LEU A 50 4.37 5.11 5.51
C LEU A 50 3.21 4.25 5.00
N VAL A 51 2.71 4.61 3.82
CA VAL A 51 1.67 3.85 3.11
C VAL A 51 2.35 3.04 2.02
N ILE A 52 2.01 1.76 1.93
CA ILE A 52 2.55 0.88 0.90
C ILE A 52 1.38 0.34 0.09
N GLU A 53 1.46 0.48 -1.22
CA GLU A 53 0.41 0.10 -2.16
C GLU A 53 0.98 -0.82 -3.21
N LEU A 54 0.21 -1.86 -3.55
CA LEU A 54 0.59 -2.77 -4.63
C LEU A 54 -0.42 -2.59 -5.76
N ASP A 55 0.09 -2.26 -6.93
CA ASP A 55 -0.75 -1.99 -8.08
C ASP A 55 -0.82 -3.22 -8.96
N GLY A 56 -2.02 -3.81 -9.05
CA GLY A 56 -2.18 -5.02 -9.82
C GLY A 56 -2.55 -4.78 -11.26
N ALA A 57 -3.30 -3.72 -11.52
CA ALA A 57 -3.82 -3.48 -12.86
C ALA A 57 -3.39 -2.13 -13.36
N GLN A 58 -3.36 -1.98 -14.67
CA GLN A 58 -3.08 -0.70 -15.27
C GLN A 58 -4.30 0.19 -15.19
N HIS A 59 -4.13 1.38 -14.71
CA HIS A 59 -5.19 2.37 -14.66
C HIS A 59 -5.08 3.24 -15.88
N THR A 60 -5.63 2.75 -16.97
CA THR A 60 -5.56 3.48 -18.23
C THR A 60 -6.69 4.48 -18.40
N GLU A 61 -7.74 4.36 -17.61
CA GLU A 61 -8.86 5.28 -17.71
C GLU A 61 -8.54 6.57 -17.01
N PRO A 62 -8.85 7.71 -17.62
CA PRO A 62 -8.55 9.01 -17.01
C PRO A 62 -9.21 9.19 -15.64
N GLN A 63 -10.42 8.65 -15.46
CA GLN A 63 -11.11 8.78 -14.19
C GLN A 63 -10.37 8.06 -13.06
N ALA A 64 -9.85 6.87 -13.35
CA ALA A 64 -9.11 6.13 -12.36
C ALA A 64 -7.81 6.83 -11.99
N ALA A 65 -7.12 7.38 -12.98
CA ALA A 65 -5.89 8.11 -12.73
C ALA A 65 -6.15 9.35 -11.89
N GLU A 66 -7.26 10.05 -12.18
CA GLU A 66 -7.62 11.24 -11.43
C GLU A 66 -7.94 10.90 -9.98
N TYR A 67 -8.68 9.81 -9.77
CA TYR A 67 -9.02 9.37 -8.43
C TYR A 67 -7.74 9.01 -7.65
N ASP A 68 -6.82 8.32 -8.29
CA ASP A 68 -5.56 7.94 -7.65
C ASP A 68 -4.73 9.17 -7.28
N ALA A 69 -4.72 10.18 -8.14
CA ALA A 69 -3.99 11.41 -7.85
C ALA A 69 -4.60 12.13 -6.65
N HIS A 70 -5.92 12.19 -6.59
CA HIS A 70 -6.63 12.78 -5.47
C HIS A 70 -6.31 12.07 -4.17
N ARG A 71 -6.34 10.76 -4.21
CA ARG A 71 -6.09 9.91 -3.06
C ARG A 71 -4.66 10.13 -2.55
N THR A 72 -3.70 10.11 -3.45
CA THR A 72 -2.30 10.31 -3.09
C THR A 72 -2.09 11.70 -2.50
N ALA A 73 -2.68 12.73 -3.14
CA ALA A 73 -2.56 14.10 -2.65
C ALA A 73 -3.12 14.23 -1.23
N TYR A 74 -4.26 13.60 -0.98
CA TYR A 74 -4.84 13.65 0.36
C TYR A 74 -3.90 13.00 1.39
N LEU A 75 -3.41 11.81 1.08
CA LEU A 75 -2.54 11.11 2.01
C LEU A 75 -1.27 11.92 2.30
N GLN A 76 -0.70 12.53 1.27
CA GLN A 76 0.48 13.37 1.47
C GLN A 76 0.17 14.61 2.27
N SER A 77 -1.02 15.17 2.10
CA SER A 77 -1.40 16.39 2.82
C SER A 77 -1.47 16.17 4.33
N ILE A 78 -1.74 14.95 4.77
CA ILE A 78 -1.79 14.63 6.19
C ILE A 78 -0.49 14.00 6.68
N GLY A 79 0.57 14.09 5.89
CA GLY A 79 1.91 13.70 6.31
C GLY A 79 2.30 12.28 5.99
N CYS A 80 1.51 11.56 5.21
CA CYS A 80 1.86 10.20 4.84
C CYS A 80 2.79 10.19 3.64
N ARG A 81 3.75 9.27 3.66
CA ARG A 81 4.56 8.96 2.49
C ARG A 81 3.96 7.76 1.81
N VAL A 82 3.86 7.80 0.49
CA VAL A 82 3.20 6.73 -0.26
C VAL A 82 4.22 6.06 -1.15
N LEU A 83 4.38 4.75 -0.97
CA LEU A 83 5.22 3.91 -1.82
C LEU A 83 4.31 3.02 -2.65
N ARG A 84 4.59 2.92 -3.93
CA ARG A 84 3.84 2.06 -4.84
C ARG A 84 4.77 1.12 -5.55
N TYR A 85 4.37 -0.14 -5.58
CA TYR A 85 5.11 -1.18 -6.31
C TYR A 85 4.14 -1.93 -7.20
N GLY A 86 4.56 -2.25 -8.40
CA GLY A 86 3.75 -3.09 -9.26
C GLY A 86 3.77 -4.53 -8.78
N ASN A 87 2.69 -5.24 -9.05
CA ASN A 87 2.67 -6.67 -8.72
C ASN A 87 3.81 -7.41 -9.41
N ASN A 88 4.15 -6.99 -10.62
CA ASN A 88 5.25 -7.61 -11.33
C ASN A 88 6.58 -7.40 -10.62
N GLU A 89 6.76 -6.24 -9.99
CA GLU A 89 7.96 -6.00 -9.20
C GLU A 89 8.04 -6.96 -8.02
N LEU A 90 6.93 -7.19 -7.37
CA LEU A 90 6.86 -8.14 -6.26
C LEU A 90 7.27 -9.52 -6.75
N ASP A 91 6.80 -9.92 -7.91
CA ASP A 91 7.05 -11.26 -8.43
C ASP A 91 8.49 -11.45 -8.90
N THR A 92 9.09 -10.39 -9.44
CA THR A 92 10.41 -10.53 -10.07
C THR A 92 11.55 -9.95 -9.25
N ASN A 93 11.27 -9.09 -8.28
CA ASN A 93 12.32 -8.43 -7.51
C ASN A 93 11.88 -8.21 -6.07
N PHE A 94 11.42 -9.26 -5.43
CA PHE A 94 10.90 -9.16 -4.06
C PHE A 94 11.95 -8.61 -3.10
N ALA A 95 13.18 -9.08 -3.20
CA ALA A 95 14.25 -8.63 -2.29
C ALA A 95 14.50 -7.13 -2.45
N GLY A 96 14.46 -6.63 -3.68
CA GLY A 96 14.66 -5.20 -3.91
C GLY A 96 13.53 -4.36 -3.34
N VAL A 97 12.30 -4.86 -3.45
CA VAL A 97 11.16 -4.17 -2.85
C VAL A 97 11.30 -4.10 -1.33
N CYS A 98 11.65 -5.21 -0.71
CA CYS A 98 11.83 -5.25 0.74
C CYS A 98 12.93 -4.30 1.19
N GLU A 99 14.02 -4.27 0.45
CA GLU A 99 15.13 -3.40 0.79
C GLU A 99 14.74 -1.93 0.66
N ASP A 100 14.00 -1.60 -0.38
CA ASP A 100 13.52 -0.24 -0.55
C ASP A 100 12.61 0.19 0.59
N ILE A 101 11.72 -0.70 1.01
CA ILE A 101 10.84 -0.41 2.14
C ILE A 101 11.67 -0.17 3.41
N LEU A 102 12.66 -1.01 3.66
CA LEU A 102 13.51 -0.84 4.83
C LEU A 102 14.21 0.51 4.83
N GLN A 103 14.69 0.95 3.68
CA GLN A 103 15.34 2.25 3.57
C GLN A 103 14.37 3.38 3.88
N LYS A 104 13.13 3.25 3.45
CA LYS A 104 12.13 4.29 3.69
C LYS A 104 11.67 4.33 5.14
N ILE A 105 11.70 3.21 5.81
CA ILE A 105 11.39 3.19 7.24
C ILE A 105 12.49 3.91 8.02
N GLY A 106 13.69 3.80 7.55
CA GLY A 106 14.84 4.42 8.21
C GLY A 106 15.53 3.44 9.12
#